data_1cc54f4c63e81a14599624959314a234
#
_entry.id   1cc54f4c63e81a14599624959314a234
#
_cell.length_a   1.000
_cell.length_b   1.000
_cell.length_c   1.000
_cell.angle_alpha   90.00
_cell.angle_beta   90.00
_cell.angle_gamma   90.00
#
_symmetry.space_group_name_H-M   'P 1'
#
loop_
_entity.id
_entity.type
_entity.pdbx_description
1 polymer ?
#
loop_
_entity_poly.entity_id
_entity_poly.type
_entity_poly.pdbx_seq_one_letter_code
_entity_poly.pdbx_strand_id
1 'polypeptide(L)'
;METKPPLPPFTPETAAQKVRMAEDAWNTRDPDRVVQVYTEDTRWRNRSEFPVGRAEVRQFLVRKWAKELDYRLIKELWACAENRIAVRFAYEWHDDSAHWYRS
;
A
#
# COMPACT_ATOMS: atom_id res chain seq x y z
N MET A 1 5.98 -17.07 -9.97
CA MET A 1 5.59 -15.90 -9.19
C MET A 1 6.81 -15.09 -8.81
N GLU A 2 6.74 -13.81 -9.03
CA GLU A 2 7.84 -12.92 -8.67
C GLU A 2 7.58 -12.22 -7.35
N THR A 3 8.58 -12.22 -6.48
CA THR A 3 8.63 -11.35 -5.32
C THR A 3 9.73 -10.35 -5.53
N LYS A 4 9.43 -9.08 -5.24
CA LYS A 4 10.40 -8.02 -5.45
C LYS A 4 11.33 -7.86 -4.25
N PRO A 5 12.64 -7.70 -4.49
CA PRO A 5 13.55 -7.37 -3.39
C PRO A 5 13.17 -6.02 -2.78
N PRO A 6 13.51 -5.79 -1.50
CA PRO A 6 14.20 -6.72 -0.63
C PRO A 6 13.32 -7.87 -0.16
N LEU A 7 13.94 -9.03 0.04
CA LEU A 7 13.28 -10.26 0.47
C LEU A 7 13.57 -10.53 1.95
N PRO A 8 12.70 -11.30 2.63
CA PRO A 8 13.00 -11.74 4.00
C PRO A 8 14.28 -12.58 4.04
N PRO A 9 14.98 -12.62 5.17
CA PRO A 9 14.67 -11.91 6.42
C PRO A 9 14.98 -10.42 6.32
N PHE A 10 14.18 -9.60 7.00
CA PHE A 10 14.34 -8.15 6.94
C PHE A 10 15.30 -7.64 8.01
N THR A 11 16.14 -6.69 7.64
CA THR A 11 16.85 -5.83 8.56
C THR A 11 16.13 -4.48 8.64
N PRO A 12 16.44 -3.61 9.61
CA PRO A 12 15.87 -2.27 9.63
C PRO A 12 16.06 -1.52 8.30
N GLU A 13 17.24 -1.67 7.67
CA GLU A 13 17.53 -0.99 6.40
C GLU A 13 16.70 -1.54 5.25
N THR A 14 16.62 -2.86 5.10
CA THR A 14 15.85 -3.47 4.01
C THR A 14 14.34 -3.33 4.24
N ALA A 15 13.89 -3.35 5.49
CA ALA A 15 12.49 -3.09 5.80
C ALA A 15 12.12 -1.65 5.45
N ALA A 16 12.97 -0.67 5.78
CA ALA A 16 12.74 0.73 5.44
C ALA A 16 12.69 0.93 3.93
N GLN A 17 13.56 0.24 3.19
CA GLN A 17 13.56 0.26 1.73
C GLN A 17 12.22 -0.25 1.17
N LYS A 18 11.73 -1.35 1.72
CA LYS A 18 10.45 -1.94 1.29
C LYS A 18 9.29 -1.00 1.57
N VAL A 19 9.28 -0.37 2.74
CA VAL A 19 8.25 0.62 3.12
C VAL A 19 8.26 1.79 2.14
N ARG A 20 9.44 2.29 1.77
CA ARG A 20 9.56 3.40 0.82
C ARG A 20 9.06 3.00 -0.56
N MET A 21 9.39 1.81 -1.02
CA MET A 21 8.90 1.30 -2.31
C MET A 21 7.36 1.25 -2.34
N ALA A 22 6.75 0.78 -1.26
CA ALA A 22 5.29 0.74 -1.16
C ALA A 22 4.69 2.14 -1.13
N GLU A 23 5.27 3.06 -0.35
CA GLU A 23 4.82 4.44 -0.29
C GLU A 23 4.86 5.11 -1.68
N ASP A 24 5.97 4.95 -2.39
CA ASP A 24 6.15 5.54 -3.72
C ASP A 24 5.12 4.97 -4.70
N ALA A 25 4.89 3.66 -4.68
CA ALA A 25 3.91 3.02 -5.56
C ALA A 25 2.49 3.54 -5.29
N TRP A 26 2.09 3.59 -4.02
CA TRP A 26 0.76 4.08 -3.64
C TRP A 26 0.56 5.55 -4.01
N ASN A 27 1.59 6.37 -3.90
CA ASN A 27 1.51 7.79 -4.24
C ASN A 27 1.44 8.05 -5.75
N THR A 28 1.65 7.05 -6.59
CA THR A 28 1.34 7.16 -8.02
C THR A 28 -0.16 7.18 -8.28
N ARG A 29 -0.95 6.64 -7.35
CA ARG A 29 -2.40 6.48 -7.49
C ARG A 29 -2.77 5.65 -8.72
N ASP A 30 -1.88 4.75 -9.09
CA ASP A 30 -2.04 3.87 -10.25
C ASP A 30 -2.21 2.44 -9.74
N PRO A 31 -3.43 1.86 -9.81
CA PRO A 31 -3.67 0.51 -9.31
C PRO A 31 -2.76 -0.54 -9.95
N ASP A 32 -2.45 -0.39 -11.23
CA ASP A 32 -1.59 -1.34 -11.92
C ASP A 32 -0.16 -1.32 -11.40
N ARG A 33 0.34 -0.16 -11.00
CA ARG A 33 1.67 -0.04 -10.39
C ARG A 33 1.70 -0.60 -8.98
N VAL A 34 0.65 -0.33 -8.20
CA VAL A 34 0.58 -0.82 -6.82
C VAL A 34 0.55 -2.34 -6.77
N VAL A 35 -0.24 -2.99 -7.62
CA VAL A 35 -0.33 -4.45 -7.59
C VAL A 35 1.00 -5.14 -7.93
N GLN A 36 1.90 -4.46 -8.65
CA GLN A 36 3.22 -5.01 -8.95
C GLN A 36 4.12 -5.13 -7.71
N VAL A 37 3.83 -4.40 -6.65
CA VAL A 37 4.59 -4.44 -5.39
C VAL A 37 4.24 -5.69 -4.58
N TYR A 38 3.11 -6.30 -4.85
CA TYR A 38 2.60 -7.44 -4.09
C TYR A 38 2.67 -8.73 -4.89
N THR A 39 2.67 -9.85 -4.18
CA THR A 39 2.65 -11.17 -4.81
C THR A 39 1.29 -11.45 -5.45
N GLU A 40 1.26 -12.39 -6.40
CA GLU A 40 0.02 -12.73 -7.10
C GLU A 40 -1.06 -13.27 -6.15
N ASP A 41 -0.64 -13.93 -5.08
CA ASP A 41 -1.54 -14.51 -4.08
C ASP A 41 -1.72 -13.60 -2.85
N THR A 42 -1.42 -12.33 -2.98
CA THR A 42 -1.54 -11.38 -1.86
C THR A 42 -2.93 -11.41 -1.24
N ARG A 43 -2.98 -11.25 0.07
CA ARG A 43 -4.24 -11.20 0.82
C ARG A 43 -4.25 -9.93 1.66
N TRP A 44 -5.30 -9.16 1.48
CA TRP A 44 -5.45 -7.88 2.17
C TRP A 44 -6.62 -7.90 3.12
N ARG A 45 -6.52 -7.07 4.14
CA ARG A 45 -7.66 -6.62 4.91
C ARG A 45 -7.63 -5.10 4.92
N ASN A 46 -8.74 -4.49 4.50
CA ASN A 46 -8.93 -3.06 4.64
C ASN A 46 -10.33 -2.85 5.22
N ARG A 47 -10.38 -2.47 6.49
CA ARG A 47 -11.65 -2.35 7.26
C ARG A 47 -12.43 -3.66 7.18
N SER A 48 -13.55 -3.67 6.47
CA SER A 48 -14.41 -4.85 6.31
C SER A 48 -14.25 -5.55 4.96
N GLU A 49 -13.30 -5.10 4.14
CA GLU A 49 -13.01 -5.73 2.86
C GLU A 49 -11.76 -6.60 2.96
N PHE A 50 -11.80 -7.73 2.25
CA PHE A 50 -10.73 -8.72 2.28
C PHE A 50 -10.33 -9.11 0.86
N PRO A 51 -9.70 -8.20 0.08
CA PRO A 51 -9.28 -8.52 -1.28
C PRO A 51 -8.23 -9.65 -1.28
N VAL A 52 -8.37 -10.58 -2.18
CA VAL A 52 -7.45 -11.71 -2.38
C VAL A 52 -6.98 -11.71 -3.82
N GLY A 53 -5.66 -11.70 -4.00
CA GLY A 53 -5.05 -11.68 -5.32
C GLY A 53 -5.00 -10.30 -5.96
N ARG A 54 -4.13 -10.15 -6.94
CA ARG A 54 -3.89 -8.85 -7.59
C ARG A 54 -5.14 -8.29 -8.27
N ALA A 55 -5.98 -9.14 -8.85
CA ALA A 55 -7.18 -8.67 -9.53
C ALA A 55 -8.15 -7.98 -8.58
N GLU A 56 -8.41 -8.59 -7.42
CA GLU A 56 -9.30 -8.01 -6.41
C GLU A 56 -8.68 -6.77 -5.77
N VAL A 57 -7.39 -6.79 -5.51
CA VAL A 57 -6.66 -5.63 -5.00
C VAL A 57 -6.75 -4.47 -5.99
N ARG A 58 -6.56 -4.74 -7.27
CA ARG A 58 -6.68 -3.72 -8.31
C ARG A 58 -8.07 -3.10 -8.33
N GLN A 59 -9.12 -3.91 -8.27
CA GLN A 59 -10.50 -3.43 -8.24
C GLN A 59 -10.76 -2.58 -7.01
N PHE A 60 -10.27 -2.98 -5.86
CA PHE A 60 -10.35 -2.21 -4.63
C PHE A 60 -9.72 -0.82 -4.80
N LEU A 61 -8.53 -0.76 -5.36
CA LEU A 61 -7.80 0.49 -5.57
C LEU A 61 -8.48 1.41 -6.60
N VAL A 62 -9.03 0.83 -7.65
CA VAL A 62 -9.81 1.61 -8.63
C VAL A 62 -10.96 2.33 -7.95
N ARG A 63 -11.72 1.62 -7.11
CA ARG A 63 -12.84 2.23 -6.37
C ARG A 63 -12.34 3.26 -5.37
N LYS A 64 -11.25 2.97 -4.68
CA LYS A 64 -10.68 3.86 -3.67
C LYS A 64 -10.30 5.20 -4.28
N TRP A 65 -9.51 5.19 -5.35
CA TRP A 65 -9.00 6.43 -5.94
C TRP A 65 -9.99 7.12 -6.88
N ALA A 66 -11.12 6.49 -7.19
CA ALA A 66 -12.25 7.18 -7.78
C ALA A 66 -12.93 8.12 -6.78
N LYS A 67 -12.86 7.80 -5.48
CA LYS A 67 -13.47 8.58 -4.41
C LYS A 67 -12.47 9.48 -3.68
N GLU A 68 -11.26 9.00 -3.49
CA GLU A 68 -10.21 9.69 -2.72
C GLU A 68 -9.32 10.45 -3.69
N LEU A 69 -9.66 11.71 -3.92
CA LEU A 69 -8.98 12.57 -4.89
C LEU A 69 -7.75 13.21 -4.26
N ASP A 70 -6.72 13.43 -5.07
CA ASP A 70 -5.44 14.00 -4.63
C ASP A 70 -4.87 13.28 -3.40
N TYR A 71 -5.02 11.98 -3.40
CA TYR A 71 -4.55 11.10 -2.34
C TYR A 71 -3.03 11.18 -2.16
N ARG A 72 -2.60 11.28 -0.91
CA ARG A 72 -1.19 11.25 -0.56
C ARG A 72 -0.98 10.44 0.71
N LEU A 73 -0.01 9.54 0.66
CA LEU A 73 0.33 8.63 1.73
C LEU A 73 1.73 8.92 2.26
N ILE A 74 1.87 8.88 3.58
CA ILE A 74 3.16 8.93 4.25
C ILE A 74 3.26 7.69 5.14
N LYS A 75 4.31 6.89 4.93
CA LYS A 75 4.58 5.70 5.71
C LYS A 75 5.88 5.84 6.48
N GLU A 76 5.93 5.22 7.65
CA GLU A 76 7.19 5.06 8.37
C GLU A 76 7.29 3.63 8.93
N LEU A 77 8.49 3.11 8.93
CA LEU A 77 8.78 1.82 9.52
C LEU A 77 8.66 1.91 11.04
N TRP A 78 7.84 1.04 11.63
CA TRP A 78 7.72 0.93 13.09
C TRP A 78 8.54 -0.21 13.64
N ALA A 79 8.46 -1.37 13.00
CA ALA A 79 9.20 -2.55 13.45
C ALA A 79 9.31 -3.56 12.32
N CYS A 80 10.30 -4.43 12.43
CA CYS A 80 10.40 -5.57 11.54
C CYS A 80 10.97 -6.76 12.30
N ALA A 81 10.63 -7.96 11.84
CA ALA A 81 11.17 -9.20 12.37
C ALA A 81 11.08 -10.25 11.26
N GLU A 82 12.20 -10.86 10.92
CA GLU A 82 12.29 -11.91 9.93
C GLU A 82 11.51 -11.62 8.65
N ASN A 83 10.27 -12.10 8.54
CA ASN A 83 9.44 -11.94 7.34
C ASN A 83 8.27 -10.98 7.55
N ARG A 84 8.28 -10.19 8.63
CA ARG A 84 7.20 -9.27 8.96
C ARG A 84 7.69 -7.84 9.06
N ILE A 85 6.84 -6.92 8.60
CA ILE A 85 7.09 -5.49 8.71
C ILE A 85 5.82 -4.84 9.27
N ALA A 86 6.00 -4.02 10.31
CA ALA A 86 4.92 -3.18 10.83
C ALA A 86 5.20 -1.74 10.44
N VAL A 87 4.20 -1.07 9.93
CA VAL A 87 4.32 0.33 9.51
C VAL A 87 3.26 1.17 10.18
N ARG A 88 3.62 2.42 10.41
CA ARG A 88 2.66 3.46 10.76
C ARG A 88 2.48 4.34 9.54
N PHE A 89 1.22 4.71 9.23
CA PHE A 89 0.98 5.55 8.06
C PHE A 89 -0.13 6.55 8.32
N ALA A 90 -0.07 7.62 7.55
CA ALA A 90 -1.13 8.62 7.49
C ALA A 90 -1.38 8.94 6.02
N TYR A 91 -2.63 9.24 5.68
CA TYR A 91 -2.94 9.70 4.33
C TYR A 91 -4.04 10.75 4.35
N GLU A 92 -4.06 11.55 3.31
CA GLU A 92 -5.06 12.60 3.13
C GLU A 92 -5.64 12.52 1.72
N TRP A 93 -6.85 13.00 1.58
CA TRP A 93 -7.56 13.03 0.31
C TRP A 93 -8.78 13.93 0.45
N HIS A 94 -9.37 14.31 -0.68
CA HIS A 94 -10.62 15.04 -0.67
C HIS A 94 -11.67 14.34 -1.54
N ASP A 95 -12.92 14.61 -1.26
CA ASP A 95 -14.03 14.13 -2.09
C ASP A 95 -14.35 15.14 -3.20
N ASP A 96 -15.40 14.86 -3.98
CA ASP A 96 -15.81 15.70 -5.11
C ASP A 96 -16.44 17.02 -4.68
N SER A 97 -16.74 17.19 -3.38
CA SER A 97 -17.21 18.45 -2.81
C SER A 97 -16.09 19.30 -2.23
N ALA A 98 -14.83 18.92 -2.45
CA ALA A 98 -13.63 19.55 -1.91
C ALA A 98 -13.53 19.48 -0.37
N HIS A 99 -14.21 18.51 0.24
CA HIS A 99 -14.05 18.23 1.66
C HIS A 99 -12.82 17.35 1.87
N TRP A 100 -11.89 17.79 2.73
CA TRP A 100 -10.65 17.07 2.99
C TRP A 100 -10.76 16.15 4.20
N TYR A 101 -10.12 15.00 4.08
CA TYR A 101 -10.05 13.97 5.13
C TYR A 101 -8.61 13.59 5.40
N ARG A 102 -8.34 13.18 6.63
CA ARG A 102 -7.06 12.67 7.04
C ARG A 102 -7.26 11.41 7.90
N SER A 103 -6.51 10.36 7.59
CA SER A 103 -6.55 9.10 8.33
C SER A 103 -5.15 8.63 8.69
#